data_a9384c26c78c38af42110a4a292dfc89
#
_entry.id   a9384c26c78c38af42110a4a292dfc89
#
_cell.length_a   1.000
_cell.length_b   1.000
_cell.length_c   1.000
_cell.angle_alpha   90.00
_cell.angle_beta   90.00
_cell.angle_gamma   90.00
#
_symmetry.space_group_name_H-M   'P 1'
#
loop_
_entity.id
_entity.type
_entity.pdbx_description
1 polymer ?
#
loop_
_entity_poly.entity_id
_entity_poly.type
_entity_poly.pdbx_seq_one_letter_code
_entity_poly.pdbx_strand_id
1 'polypeptide(L)'
;AAIASFFYSLEIKHVNVPDNLIGNLSLTGFQSLGGLTNLKYWAEAAALAFIASAETLLSAAAVDKMTAASGRRELRTNYDRELMAQGAGNLLCGALGALPMTGVIVRSSANVQAGAQSRWSAVMHGGWLLLTVALIPHVLERIPTSALAAVLVLTGWKLVSVEHVRKLREFGWIPLTIYFSTLVGVVAFDLLTGVLIG
;
A
#
# COMPACT_ATOMS: atom_id res chain seq x y z
N ALA A 1 -14.97 8.80 -17.26
CA ALA A 1 -15.11 7.37 -17.59
C ALA A 1 -16.60 7.00 -17.69
N ALA A 2 -17.41 7.10 -16.62
CA ALA A 2 -18.84 6.73 -16.62
C ALA A 2 -19.66 7.49 -17.68
N ILE A 3 -19.44 8.79 -17.86
CA ILE A 3 -20.12 9.60 -18.89
C ILE A 3 -19.69 9.16 -20.30
N ALA A 4 -18.39 8.88 -20.49
CA ALA A 4 -17.89 8.41 -21.79
C ALA A 4 -18.42 7.03 -22.15
N SER A 5 -18.58 6.09 -21.19
CA SER A 5 -19.18 4.78 -21.45
C SER A 5 -20.63 4.87 -21.89
N PHE A 6 -21.38 5.80 -21.32
CA PHE A 6 -22.76 6.04 -21.69
C PHE A 6 -22.89 6.50 -23.16
N PHE A 7 -21.98 7.37 -23.62
CA PHE A 7 -22.01 7.89 -25.00
C PHE A 7 -21.40 6.95 -26.05
N TYR A 8 -20.41 6.12 -25.66
CA TYR A 8 -19.64 5.29 -26.60
C TYR A 8 -19.90 3.79 -26.48
N SER A 9 -20.87 3.35 -25.68
CA SER A 9 -21.20 1.93 -25.42
C SER A 9 -19.97 1.08 -25.10
N LEU A 10 -19.01 1.65 -24.36
CA LEU A 10 -17.77 0.97 -23.98
C LEU A 10 -18.09 -0.01 -22.83
N GLU A 11 -17.69 -1.26 -22.99
CA GLU A 11 -17.71 -2.25 -21.92
C GLU A 11 -16.67 -1.86 -20.86
N ILE A 12 -17.10 -1.18 -19.81
CA ILE A 12 -16.22 -0.79 -18.71
C ILE A 12 -16.33 -1.85 -17.62
N LYS A 13 -15.18 -2.45 -17.27
CA LYS A 13 -15.08 -3.30 -16.09
C LYS A 13 -15.32 -2.47 -14.82
N HIS A 14 -16.19 -2.98 -13.97
CA HIS A 14 -16.48 -2.41 -12.65
C HIS A 14 -15.78 -3.21 -11.56
N VAL A 15 -15.72 -2.65 -10.36
CA VAL A 15 -15.19 -3.36 -9.19
C VAL A 15 -16.16 -4.49 -8.85
N ASN A 16 -15.64 -5.69 -8.71
CA ASN A 16 -16.43 -6.83 -8.24
C ASN A 16 -16.33 -6.92 -6.72
N VAL A 17 -17.44 -6.73 -6.03
CA VAL A 17 -17.54 -6.85 -4.57
C VAL A 17 -18.31 -8.13 -4.27
N PRO A 18 -17.79 -9.02 -3.43
CA PRO A 18 -18.52 -10.23 -3.05
C PRO A 18 -19.82 -9.90 -2.31
N ASP A 19 -20.93 -10.50 -2.70
CA ASP A 19 -22.25 -10.30 -2.07
C ASP A 19 -22.27 -10.68 -0.58
N ASN A 20 -21.40 -11.58 -0.17
CA ASN A 20 -21.30 -12.06 1.20
C ASN A 20 -19.86 -11.96 1.72
N LEU A 21 -19.56 -10.83 2.36
CA LEU A 21 -18.23 -10.57 2.94
C LEU A 21 -17.88 -11.58 4.05
N ILE A 22 -18.85 -11.91 4.88
CA ILE A 22 -18.65 -12.83 6.02
C ILE A 22 -18.44 -14.27 5.52
N GLY A 23 -19.16 -14.68 4.48
CA GLY A 23 -19.01 -16.00 3.87
C GLY A 23 -17.67 -16.20 3.15
N ASN A 24 -17.04 -15.10 2.71
CA ASN A 24 -15.71 -15.11 2.08
C ASN A 24 -14.55 -14.96 3.08
N LEU A 25 -14.82 -14.70 4.35
CA LEU A 25 -13.83 -14.81 5.40
C LEU A 25 -13.48 -16.29 5.59
N SER A 26 -12.41 -16.72 4.96
CA SER A 26 -11.92 -18.08 5.12
C SER A 26 -10.90 -18.11 6.24
N LEU A 27 -11.19 -18.85 7.31
CA LEU A 27 -10.20 -19.22 8.32
C LEU A 27 -9.15 -20.21 7.73
N THR A 28 -8.87 -20.06 6.46
CA THR A 28 -7.99 -20.91 5.64
C THR A 28 -6.57 -20.92 6.17
N GLY A 29 -6.17 -19.87 6.89
CA GLY A 29 -4.85 -19.77 7.50
C GLY A 29 -4.55 -20.94 8.45
N PHE A 30 -5.55 -21.44 9.18
CA PHE A 30 -5.38 -22.60 10.05
C PHE A 30 -5.40 -23.94 9.31
N GLN A 31 -6.09 -24.03 8.18
CA GLN A 31 -6.13 -25.24 7.35
C GLN A 31 -4.86 -25.43 6.52
N SER A 32 -4.14 -24.35 6.24
CA SER A 32 -2.91 -24.35 5.43
C SER A 32 -1.63 -24.60 6.24
N LEU A 33 -1.72 -24.91 7.53
CA LEU A 33 -0.55 -25.18 8.39
C LEU A 33 0.32 -26.34 7.88
N GLY A 34 -0.22 -27.25 7.07
CA GLY A 34 0.56 -28.28 6.37
C GLY A 34 1.63 -27.73 5.41
N GLY A 35 1.47 -26.50 4.95
CA GLY A 35 2.46 -25.81 4.12
C GLY A 35 3.72 -25.35 4.88
N LEU A 36 3.70 -25.31 6.22
CA LEU A 36 4.84 -24.86 7.04
C LEU A 36 6.08 -25.76 6.91
N THR A 37 5.93 -26.97 6.41
CA THR A 37 7.05 -27.87 6.13
C THR A 37 7.81 -27.53 4.86
N ASN A 38 7.25 -26.70 4.00
CA ASN A 38 7.85 -26.33 2.72
C ASN A 38 8.75 -25.08 2.86
N LEU A 39 10.05 -25.26 2.71
CA LEU A 39 11.05 -24.18 2.83
C LEU A 39 10.81 -23.02 1.86
N LYS A 40 10.20 -23.28 0.71
CA LYS A 40 9.85 -22.24 -0.28
C LYS A 40 8.91 -21.20 0.32
N TYR A 41 7.88 -21.61 1.06
CA TYR A 41 6.94 -20.65 1.68
C TYR A 41 7.62 -19.80 2.76
N TRP A 42 8.62 -20.31 3.46
CA TRP A 42 9.40 -19.53 4.41
C TRP A 42 10.26 -18.47 3.72
N ALA A 43 10.87 -18.81 2.59
CA ALA A 43 11.66 -17.85 1.80
C ALA A 43 10.75 -16.72 1.24
N GLU A 44 9.59 -17.07 0.69
CA GLU A 44 8.61 -16.10 0.18
C GLU A 44 8.05 -15.21 1.31
N ALA A 45 7.72 -15.80 2.46
CA ALA A 45 7.25 -15.06 3.63
C ALA A 45 8.32 -14.10 4.17
N ALA A 46 9.59 -14.53 4.24
CA ALA A 46 10.71 -13.69 4.68
C ALA A 46 10.93 -12.51 3.71
N ALA A 47 10.90 -12.77 2.40
CA ALA A 47 11.00 -11.74 1.38
C ALA A 47 9.86 -10.72 1.49
N LEU A 48 8.63 -11.20 1.63
CA LEU A 48 7.45 -10.35 1.79
C LEU A 48 7.53 -9.52 3.09
N ALA A 49 7.93 -10.14 4.20
CA ALA A 49 8.11 -9.46 5.48
C ALA A 49 9.17 -8.36 5.40
N PHE A 50 10.28 -8.61 4.71
CA PHE A 50 11.34 -7.63 4.51
C PHE A 50 10.84 -6.42 3.70
N ILE A 51 10.18 -6.66 2.56
CA ILE A 51 9.66 -5.59 1.71
C ILE A 51 8.59 -4.78 2.46
N ALA A 52 7.62 -5.44 3.07
CA ALA A 52 6.55 -4.78 3.80
C ALA A 52 7.11 -3.94 4.97
N SER A 53 8.12 -4.44 5.67
CA SER A 53 8.80 -3.71 6.75
C SER A 53 9.53 -2.48 6.22
N ALA A 54 10.30 -2.62 5.13
CA ALA A 54 11.00 -1.50 4.50
C ALA A 54 10.03 -0.43 4.03
N GLU A 55 8.93 -0.81 3.37
CA GLU A 55 7.90 0.12 2.89
C GLU A 55 7.20 0.86 4.03
N THR A 56 6.85 0.16 5.11
CA THR A 56 6.25 0.77 6.30
C THR A 56 7.19 1.75 6.97
N LEU A 57 8.47 1.40 7.15
CA LEU A 57 9.47 2.29 7.76
C LEU A 57 9.74 3.52 6.90
N LEU A 58 9.83 3.37 5.58
CA LEU A 58 9.98 4.49 4.65
C LEU A 58 8.76 5.41 4.69
N SER A 59 7.56 4.85 4.74
CA SER A 59 6.30 5.61 4.86
C SER A 59 6.25 6.37 6.19
N ALA A 60 6.61 5.74 7.29
CA ALA A 60 6.67 6.36 8.60
C ALA A 60 7.70 7.51 8.65
N ALA A 61 8.90 7.29 8.10
CA ALA A 61 9.94 8.32 8.01
C ALA A 61 9.51 9.52 7.16
N ALA A 62 8.76 9.27 6.08
CA ALA A 62 8.23 10.34 5.25
C ALA A 62 7.15 11.14 5.99
N VAL A 63 6.26 10.48 6.73
CA VAL A 63 5.24 11.13 7.57
C VAL A 63 5.89 11.96 8.67
N ASP A 64 6.94 11.45 9.33
CA ASP A 64 7.69 12.20 10.33
C ASP A 64 8.29 13.49 9.76
N LYS A 65 8.85 13.45 8.55
CA LYS A 65 9.36 14.65 7.86
C LYS A 65 8.25 15.65 7.56
N MET A 66 7.09 15.18 7.11
CA MET A 66 5.96 16.05 6.78
C MET A 66 5.37 16.70 8.03
N THR A 67 5.23 15.95 9.12
CA THR A 67 4.76 16.45 10.42
C THR A 67 5.74 17.45 11.04
N ALA A 68 7.02 17.19 10.94
CA ALA A 68 8.06 18.12 11.41
C ALA A 68 8.05 19.44 10.62
N ALA A 69 7.83 19.39 9.29
CA ALA A 69 7.69 20.56 8.43
C ALA A 69 6.44 21.38 8.78
N SER A 70 5.40 20.75 9.31
CA SER A 70 4.16 21.40 9.79
C SER A 70 4.28 21.96 11.22
N GLY A 71 5.47 22.00 11.80
CA GLY A 71 5.73 22.54 13.15
C GLY A 71 5.45 21.56 14.30
N ARG A 72 5.04 20.32 14.01
CA ARG A 72 4.69 19.29 15.01
C ARG A 72 5.83 18.31 15.25
N ARG A 73 6.98 18.81 15.70
CA ARG A 73 8.20 18.01 15.94
C ARG A 73 8.09 16.97 17.06
N GLU A 74 7.09 17.09 17.92
CA GLU A 74 6.93 16.21 19.11
C GLU A 74 6.36 14.82 18.75
N LEU A 75 5.75 14.67 17.58
CA LEU A 75 5.14 13.42 17.13
C LEU A 75 6.11 12.59 16.29
N ARG A 76 7.15 12.05 16.92
CA ARG A 76 8.05 11.11 16.25
C ARG A 76 7.51 9.69 16.32
N THR A 77 7.62 8.98 15.19
CA THR A 77 7.25 7.57 15.11
C THR A 77 8.23 6.71 15.89
N ASN A 78 7.70 5.79 16.71
CA ASN A 78 8.48 4.70 17.26
C ASN A 78 8.49 3.54 16.25
N TYR A 79 9.57 3.38 15.52
CA TYR A 79 9.69 2.42 14.43
C TYR A 79 9.56 0.97 14.89
N ASP A 80 10.00 0.63 16.08
CA ASP A 80 9.86 -0.73 16.64
C ASP A 80 8.38 -1.06 16.89
N ARG A 81 7.64 -0.12 17.46
CA ARG A 81 6.20 -0.28 17.67
C ARG A 81 5.42 -0.35 16.35
N GLU A 82 5.86 0.40 15.35
CA GLU A 82 5.26 0.38 14.02
C GLU A 82 5.44 -1.00 13.36
N LEU A 83 6.65 -1.56 13.41
CA LEU A 83 6.92 -2.91 12.90
C LEU A 83 6.15 -3.98 13.68
N MET A 84 6.09 -3.87 15.01
CA MET A 84 5.29 -4.80 15.82
C MET A 84 3.80 -4.74 15.46
N ALA A 85 3.26 -3.54 15.29
CA ALA A 85 1.85 -3.36 14.92
C ALA A 85 1.56 -3.91 13.53
N GLN A 86 2.45 -3.68 12.57
CA GLN A 86 2.37 -4.24 11.22
C GLN A 86 2.45 -5.78 11.25
N GLY A 87 3.39 -6.35 12.01
CA GLY A 87 3.51 -7.79 12.18
C GLY A 87 2.24 -8.41 12.76
N ALA A 88 1.68 -7.82 13.82
CA ALA A 88 0.42 -8.25 14.41
C ALA A 88 -0.75 -8.14 13.42
N GLY A 89 -0.82 -7.04 12.66
CA GLY A 89 -1.81 -6.86 11.60
C GLY A 89 -1.70 -7.92 10.49
N ASN A 90 -0.49 -8.22 10.05
CA ASN A 90 -0.25 -9.25 9.03
C ASN A 90 -0.54 -10.67 9.53
N LEU A 91 -0.29 -10.97 10.81
CA LEU A 91 -0.73 -12.23 11.42
C LEU A 91 -2.25 -12.37 11.39
N LEU A 92 -2.98 -11.32 11.73
CA LEU A 92 -4.44 -11.30 11.65
C LEU A 92 -4.93 -11.46 10.21
N CYS A 93 -4.32 -10.74 9.25
CA CYS A 93 -4.63 -10.89 7.83
C CYS A 93 -4.42 -12.35 7.37
N GLY A 94 -3.28 -12.94 7.70
CA GLY A 94 -2.99 -14.34 7.35
C GLY A 94 -3.97 -15.32 7.98
N ALA A 95 -4.35 -15.13 9.25
CA ALA A 95 -5.34 -15.97 9.93
C ALA A 95 -6.73 -15.90 9.27
N LEU A 96 -7.10 -14.74 8.75
CA LEU A 96 -8.37 -14.48 8.06
C LEU A 96 -8.32 -14.79 6.55
N GLY A 97 -7.19 -15.28 6.04
CA GLY A 97 -7.02 -15.51 4.59
C GLY A 97 -6.97 -14.23 3.76
N ALA A 98 -6.71 -13.08 4.39
CA ALA A 98 -6.59 -11.79 3.72
C ALA A 98 -5.17 -11.57 3.19
N LEU A 99 -5.04 -10.63 2.24
CA LEU A 99 -3.74 -10.23 1.71
C LEU A 99 -2.91 -9.51 2.78
N PRO A 100 -1.56 -9.63 2.70
CA PRO A 100 -0.68 -8.89 3.59
C PRO A 100 -0.84 -7.38 3.40
N MET A 101 -0.67 -6.64 4.49
CA MET A 101 -0.80 -5.19 4.52
C MET A 101 0.53 -4.50 4.82
N THR A 102 0.68 -3.29 4.31
CA THR A 102 1.83 -2.41 4.60
C THR A 102 1.38 -0.96 4.70
N GLY A 103 2.26 -0.10 5.23
CA GLY A 103 2.03 1.33 5.31
C GLY A 103 2.07 1.98 3.92
N VAL A 104 1.06 2.80 3.60
CA VAL A 104 0.98 3.50 2.30
C VAL A 104 1.21 4.99 2.47
N ILE A 105 2.32 5.49 1.91
CA ILE A 105 2.74 6.89 2.02
C ILE A 105 1.67 7.86 1.48
N VAL A 106 0.99 7.52 0.39
CA VAL A 106 -0.01 8.39 -0.26
C VAL A 106 -1.18 8.69 0.66
N ARG A 107 -1.75 7.65 1.28
CA ARG A 107 -2.86 7.84 2.24
C ARG A 107 -2.41 8.57 3.49
N SER A 108 -1.23 8.23 4.01
CA SER A 108 -0.67 8.89 5.19
C SER A 108 -0.37 10.37 4.93
N SER A 109 0.19 10.70 3.77
CA SER A 109 0.46 12.09 3.40
C SER A 109 -0.83 12.90 3.22
N ALA A 110 -1.84 12.34 2.57
CA ALA A 110 -3.15 12.98 2.45
C ALA A 110 -3.79 13.25 3.82
N ASN A 111 -3.67 12.30 4.76
CA ASN A 111 -4.18 12.44 6.11
C ASN A 111 -3.45 13.56 6.89
N VAL A 112 -2.12 13.64 6.77
CA VAL A 112 -1.33 14.73 7.39
C VAL A 112 -1.68 16.08 6.77
N GLN A 113 -1.80 16.16 5.44
CA GLN A 113 -2.18 17.39 4.73
C GLN A 113 -3.60 17.86 5.10
N ALA A 114 -4.52 16.92 5.34
CA ALA A 114 -5.86 17.20 5.85
C ALA A 114 -5.88 17.67 7.31
N GLY A 115 -4.73 17.74 7.98
CA GLY A 115 -4.61 18.25 9.35
C GLY A 115 -4.84 17.21 10.44
N ALA A 116 -4.75 15.92 10.14
CA ALA A 116 -4.88 14.87 11.14
C ALA A 116 -3.90 15.07 12.30
N GLN A 117 -4.43 14.98 13.53
CA GLN A 117 -3.65 15.21 14.76
C GLN A 117 -3.39 13.93 15.56
N SER A 118 -4.05 12.85 15.21
CA SER A 118 -3.96 11.60 15.96
C SER A 118 -4.16 10.37 15.08
N ARG A 119 -3.75 9.22 15.59
CA ARG A 119 -3.96 7.91 14.95
C ARG A 119 -5.44 7.53 14.78
N TRP A 120 -6.34 8.17 15.52
CA TRP A 120 -7.78 7.96 15.38
C TRP A 120 -8.30 8.26 13.98
N SER A 121 -7.68 9.19 13.27
CA SER A 121 -8.03 9.45 11.87
C SER A 121 -7.85 8.20 10.99
N ALA A 122 -6.77 7.45 11.15
CA ALA A 122 -6.55 6.20 10.42
C ALA A 122 -7.52 5.10 10.84
N VAL A 123 -7.81 4.98 12.15
CA VAL A 123 -8.79 4.00 12.68
C VAL A 123 -10.18 4.30 12.13
N MET A 124 -10.62 5.56 12.18
CA MET A 124 -11.92 5.97 11.64
C MET A 124 -12.00 5.74 10.13
N HIS A 125 -10.92 6.00 9.40
CA HIS A 125 -10.87 5.71 7.96
C HIS A 125 -11.10 4.22 7.68
N GLY A 126 -10.42 3.33 8.40
CA GLY A 126 -10.65 1.89 8.31
C GLY A 126 -12.09 1.49 8.67
N GLY A 127 -12.63 2.07 9.74
CA GLY A 127 -14.01 1.87 10.17
C GLY A 127 -15.03 2.31 9.10
N TRP A 128 -14.82 3.47 8.50
CA TRP A 128 -15.68 3.97 7.41
C TRP A 128 -15.60 3.07 6.17
N LEU A 129 -14.42 2.58 5.81
CA LEU A 129 -14.28 1.63 4.70
C LEU A 129 -15.04 0.34 4.97
N LEU A 130 -14.87 -0.25 6.17
CA LEU A 130 -15.62 -1.45 6.55
C LEU A 130 -17.13 -1.21 6.53
N LEU A 131 -17.58 -0.09 7.10
CA LEU A 131 -19.00 0.27 7.11
C LEU A 131 -19.54 0.42 5.68
N THR A 132 -18.82 1.10 4.81
CA THR A 132 -19.22 1.32 3.42
C THR A 132 -19.32 -0.01 2.66
N VAL A 133 -18.32 -0.88 2.81
CA VAL A 133 -18.31 -2.19 2.14
C VAL A 133 -19.43 -3.07 2.69
N ALA A 134 -19.73 -3.00 4.00
CA ALA A 134 -20.76 -3.83 4.63
C ALA A 134 -22.20 -3.34 4.30
N LEU A 135 -22.41 -2.03 4.26
CA LEU A 135 -23.78 -1.47 4.12
C LEU A 135 -24.16 -1.13 2.68
N ILE A 136 -23.16 -0.75 1.85
CA ILE A 136 -23.43 -0.18 0.52
C ILE A 136 -22.48 -0.80 -0.54
N PRO A 137 -22.39 -2.13 -0.65
CA PRO A 137 -21.52 -2.77 -1.64
C PRO A 137 -21.85 -2.36 -3.07
N HIS A 138 -23.13 -2.19 -3.39
CA HIS A 138 -23.60 -1.82 -4.73
C HIS A 138 -23.11 -0.44 -5.22
N VAL A 139 -22.76 0.47 -4.31
CA VAL A 139 -22.15 1.77 -4.68
C VAL A 139 -20.71 1.56 -5.13
N LEU A 140 -19.99 0.65 -4.47
CA LEU A 140 -18.60 0.30 -4.85
C LEU A 140 -18.55 -0.42 -6.19
N GLU A 141 -19.52 -1.27 -6.48
CA GLU A 141 -19.64 -1.97 -7.77
C GLU A 141 -19.86 -1.01 -8.95
N ARG A 142 -20.42 0.15 -8.71
CA ARG A 142 -20.59 1.18 -9.75
C ARG A 142 -19.30 1.92 -10.07
N ILE A 143 -18.22 1.73 -9.31
CA ILE A 143 -16.94 2.37 -9.56
C ILE A 143 -16.25 1.65 -10.73
N PRO A 144 -16.02 2.34 -11.84
CA PRO A 144 -15.29 1.74 -12.96
C PRO A 144 -13.81 1.56 -12.59
N THR A 145 -13.24 0.41 -12.92
CA THR A 145 -11.82 0.11 -12.68
C THR A 145 -10.89 1.12 -13.36
N SER A 146 -11.31 1.71 -14.46
CA SER A 146 -10.60 2.80 -15.15
C SER A 146 -10.46 4.06 -14.29
N ALA A 147 -11.44 4.36 -13.41
CA ALA A 147 -11.33 5.48 -12.50
C ALA A 147 -10.27 5.22 -11.41
N LEU A 148 -10.20 3.99 -10.88
CA LEU A 148 -9.15 3.58 -9.95
C LEU A 148 -7.77 3.62 -10.61
N ALA A 149 -7.65 3.13 -11.84
CA ALA A 149 -6.42 3.20 -12.61
C ALA A 149 -5.97 4.67 -12.83
N ALA A 150 -6.89 5.56 -13.17
CA ALA A 150 -6.58 6.98 -13.33
C ALA A 150 -6.06 7.63 -12.04
N VAL A 151 -6.66 7.30 -10.89
CA VAL A 151 -6.18 7.76 -9.58
C VAL A 151 -4.78 7.23 -9.29
N LEU A 152 -4.51 5.95 -9.57
CA LEU A 152 -3.20 5.34 -9.38
C LEU A 152 -2.13 6.01 -10.27
N VAL A 153 -2.43 6.24 -11.55
CA VAL A 153 -1.52 6.92 -12.48
C VAL A 153 -1.23 8.36 -12.01
N LEU A 154 -2.27 9.11 -11.63
CA LEU A 154 -2.12 10.47 -11.14
C LEU A 154 -1.29 10.52 -9.85
N THR A 155 -1.52 9.58 -8.96
CA THR A 155 -0.77 9.46 -7.72
C THR A 155 0.67 9.08 -7.97
N GLY A 156 0.92 8.09 -8.83
CA GLY A 156 2.26 7.70 -9.25
C GLY A 156 3.02 8.87 -9.87
N TRP A 157 2.37 9.64 -10.74
CA TRP A 157 2.95 10.85 -11.33
C TRP A 157 3.38 11.88 -10.28
N LYS A 158 2.54 12.12 -9.26
CA LYS A 158 2.86 13.03 -8.15
C LYS A 158 4.02 12.55 -7.27
N LEU A 159 4.26 11.24 -7.21
CA LEU A 159 5.36 10.66 -6.43
C LEU A 159 6.71 10.74 -7.16
N VAL A 160 6.70 10.92 -8.49
CA VAL A 160 7.93 11.12 -9.27
C VAL A 160 8.52 12.50 -8.92
N SER A 161 9.62 12.49 -8.19
CA SER A 161 10.33 13.71 -7.80
C SER A 161 11.60 13.90 -8.62
N VAL A 162 11.54 14.80 -9.58
CA VAL A 162 12.72 15.19 -10.38
C VAL A 162 13.83 15.78 -9.49
N GLU A 163 13.45 16.42 -8.38
CA GLU A 163 14.40 16.98 -7.42
C GLU A 163 15.24 15.89 -6.75
N HIS A 164 14.64 14.75 -6.40
CA HIS A 164 15.38 13.62 -5.84
C HIS A 164 16.37 13.05 -6.85
N VAL A 165 15.98 12.90 -8.12
CA VAL A 165 16.89 12.45 -9.18
C VAL A 165 18.05 13.43 -9.37
N ARG A 166 17.78 14.75 -9.32
CA ARG A 166 18.83 15.77 -9.40
C ARG A 166 19.80 15.69 -8.23
N LYS A 167 19.30 15.52 -6.99
CA LYS A 167 20.15 15.34 -5.81
C LYS A 167 20.98 14.06 -5.89
N LEU A 168 20.41 12.94 -6.35
CA LEU A 168 21.17 11.70 -6.57
C LEU A 168 22.34 11.91 -7.55
N ARG A 169 22.14 12.71 -8.58
CA ARG A 169 23.19 13.04 -9.54
C ARG A 169 24.37 13.80 -8.92
N GLU A 170 24.15 14.59 -7.86
CA GLU A 170 25.21 15.29 -7.13
C GLU A 170 26.14 14.32 -6.38
N PHE A 171 25.63 13.15 -6.00
CA PHE A 171 26.44 12.08 -5.35
C PHE A 171 27.16 11.19 -6.35
N GLY A 172 27.03 11.42 -7.65
CA GLY A 172 27.72 10.70 -8.72
C GLY A 172 26.81 9.75 -9.51
N TRP A 173 27.44 8.97 -10.38
CA TRP A 173 26.73 8.08 -11.30
C TRP A 173 26.25 6.78 -10.65
N ILE A 174 26.93 6.29 -9.60
CA ILE A 174 26.61 5.02 -8.93
C ILE A 174 25.20 5.07 -8.31
N PRO A 175 24.83 6.04 -7.47
CA PRO A 175 23.47 6.13 -6.95
C PRO A 175 22.41 6.27 -8.05
N LEU A 176 22.74 6.93 -9.14
CA LEU A 176 21.84 7.11 -10.25
C LEU A 176 21.59 5.79 -11.01
N THR A 177 22.63 5.01 -11.25
CA THR A 177 22.49 3.68 -11.87
C THR A 177 21.71 2.72 -11.00
N ILE A 178 21.95 2.71 -9.69
CA ILE A 178 21.17 1.92 -8.73
C ILE A 178 19.69 2.32 -8.79
N TYR A 179 19.40 3.61 -8.76
CA TYR A 179 18.01 4.10 -8.85
C TYR A 179 17.31 3.63 -10.12
N PHE A 180 17.95 3.78 -11.28
CA PHE A 180 17.35 3.38 -12.55
C PHE A 180 17.27 1.85 -12.72
N SER A 181 18.26 1.09 -12.25
CA SER A 181 18.22 -0.38 -12.29
C SER A 181 17.10 -0.94 -11.41
N THR A 182 16.93 -0.37 -10.20
CA THR A 182 15.80 -0.71 -9.32
C THR A 182 14.47 -0.37 -9.99
N LEU A 183 14.33 0.84 -10.53
CA LEU A 183 13.10 1.28 -11.18
C LEU A 183 12.73 0.38 -12.36
N VAL A 184 13.69 0.08 -13.22
CA VAL A 184 13.49 -0.83 -14.36
C VAL A 184 13.17 -2.24 -13.88
N GLY A 185 13.87 -2.74 -12.86
CA GLY A 185 13.61 -4.03 -12.26
C GLY A 185 12.19 -4.16 -11.70
N VAL A 186 11.71 -3.15 -10.97
CA VAL A 186 10.34 -3.11 -10.42
C VAL A 186 9.29 -3.10 -11.54
N VAL A 187 9.51 -2.32 -12.59
CA VAL A 187 8.53 -2.18 -13.69
C VAL A 187 8.53 -3.41 -14.61
N ALA A 188 9.71 -4.00 -14.88
CA ALA A 188 9.85 -5.12 -15.83
C ALA A 188 9.50 -6.48 -15.22
N PHE A 189 9.72 -6.65 -13.93
CA PHE A 189 9.50 -7.92 -13.23
C PHE A 189 8.48 -7.73 -12.10
N ASP A 190 8.95 -7.41 -10.91
CA ASP A 190 8.14 -7.18 -9.71
C ASP A 190 8.94 -6.37 -8.67
N LEU A 191 8.24 -5.94 -7.62
CA LEU A 191 8.83 -5.11 -6.56
C LEU A 191 10.03 -5.80 -5.87
N LEU A 192 9.90 -7.10 -5.57
CA LEU A 192 10.95 -7.87 -4.89
C LEU A 192 12.21 -7.94 -5.74
N THR A 193 12.05 -8.38 -6.99
CA THR A 193 13.15 -8.50 -7.95
C THR A 193 13.83 -7.16 -8.19
N GLY A 194 13.05 -6.08 -8.35
CA GLY A 194 13.59 -4.74 -8.53
C GLY A 194 14.43 -4.26 -7.34
N VAL A 195 13.96 -4.48 -6.11
CA VAL A 195 14.70 -4.11 -4.89
C VAL A 195 15.97 -4.95 -4.74
N LEU A 196 15.95 -6.25 -5.09
CA LEU A 196 17.12 -7.12 -5.02
C LEU A 196 18.18 -6.78 -6.08
N ILE A 197 17.77 -6.26 -7.23
CA ILE A 197 18.69 -5.79 -8.29
C ILE A 197 19.38 -4.50 -7.87
N GLY A 198 18.70 -3.58 -7.20
CA GLY A 198 19.23 -2.30 -6.74
C GLY A 198 20.09 -2.41 -5.50
#